data_5893c3acd0227e3b7f7e448049fa3003
#
_entry.id   5893c3acd0227e3b7f7e448049fa3003
#
_cell.length_a   1.000
_cell.length_b   1.000
_cell.length_c   1.000
_cell.angle_alpha   90.00
_cell.angle_beta   90.00
_cell.angle_gamma   90.00
#
_symmetry.space_group_name_H-M   'P 1'
#
loop_
_entity.id
_entity.type
_entity.pdbx_description
1 polymer ?
#
loop_
_entity_poly.entity_id
_entity_poly.type
_entity_poly.pdbx_seq_one_letter_code
_entity_poly.pdbx_strand_id
1 'polypeptide(L)'
;MFNKILIANRGEIACRVIKTARRLGIKTVAVYSDADAGARHVRLADEAVHIGPAAARESYLVIERIIAAAQQTGAQAIHPGYGFLSENEDFCEACEAAGIVFIGPPVSAIRAMGSKSEAKKLMEKAQVPLTPGYHGDHQEPGFLNVQADAIGYPVDLLLCINGAPELELSASGLRAVAGFSIPVEMLEKLDALLRAGAFGDHVLLQRQSHQGFAQFGVY
;
A
#
# COMPACT_ATOMS: atom_id res chain seq x y z
N MET A 1 12.07 -24.86 -7.75
CA MET A 1 12.80 -23.60 -7.44
C MET A 1 12.88 -22.84 -8.75
N PHE A 2 12.76 -21.51 -8.75
CA PHE A 2 12.84 -20.69 -9.97
C PHE A 2 14.26 -20.68 -10.51
N ASN A 3 14.40 -20.61 -11.82
CA ASN A 3 15.69 -20.41 -12.50
C ASN A 3 15.99 -18.93 -12.72
N LYS A 4 14.94 -18.12 -12.91
CA LYS A 4 15.04 -16.68 -13.16
C LYS A 4 13.83 -15.93 -12.57
N ILE A 5 14.07 -14.81 -11.89
CA ILE A 5 13.06 -13.92 -11.37
C ILE A 5 13.28 -12.48 -11.87
N LEU A 6 12.20 -11.73 -12.05
CA LEU A 6 12.24 -10.29 -12.25
C LEU A 6 12.03 -9.59 -10.91
N ILE A 7 12.73 -8.48 -10.68
CA ILE A 7 12.59 -7.64 -9.49
C ILE A 7 11.91 -6.34 -9.90
N ALA A 8 10.63 -6.22 -9.57
CA ALA A 8 9.80 -5.05 -9.90
C ALA A 8 10.00 -3.93 -8.87
N ASN A 9 11.25 -3.55 -8.66
CA ASN A 9 11.64 -2.50 -7.73
C ASN A 9 13.02 -1.93 -8.13
N ARG A 10 13.51 -0.94 -7.39
CA ARG A 10 14.79 -0.26 -7.66
C ARG A 10 15.63 -0.07 -6.40
N GLY A 11 16.82 0.50 -6.56
CA GLY A 11 17.66 0.96 -5.45
C GLY A 11 18.11 -0.15 -4.51
N GLU A 12 18.05 0.14 -3.22
CA GLU A 12 18.55 -0.72 -2.16
C GLU A 12 17.80 -2.05 -2.09
N ILE A 13 16.46 -2.01 -2.15
CA ILE A 13 15.66 -3.24 -2.05
C ILE A 13 15.93 -4.19 -3.22
N ALA A 14 16.05 -3.68 -4.43
CA ALA A 14 16.42 -4.51 -5.58
C ALA A 14 17.80 -5.13 -5.39
N CYS A 15 18.78 -4.39 -4.89
CA CYS A 15 20.11 -4.93 -4.57
C CYS A 15 20.07 -6.03 -3.52
N ARG A 16 19.21 -5.92 -2.51
CA ARG A 16 19.04 -6.97 -1.47
C ARG A 16 18.48 -8.26 -2.07
N VAL A 17 17.41 -8.14 -2.86
CA VAL A 17 16.78 -9.29 -3.52
C VAL A 17 17.78 -9.96 -4.47
N ILE A 18 18.51 -9.19 -5.30
CA ILE A 18 19.55 -9.72 -6.19
C ILE A 18 20.62 -10.53 -5.42
N LYS A 19 21.09 -9.99 -4.28
CA LYS A 19 22.07 -10.69 -3.46
C LYS A 19 21.56 -12.04 -2.98
N THR A 20 20.32 -12.09 -2.52
CA THR A 20 19.71 -13.33 -2.02
C THR A 20 19.46 -14.32 -3.15
N ALA A 21 18.90 -13.87 -4.27
CA ALA A 21 18.67 -14.69 -5.45
C ALA A 21 19.97 -15.34 -5.95
N ARG A 22 21.05 -14.55 -6.05
CA ARG A 22 22.37 -15.05 -6.44
C ARG A 22 22.91 -16.13 -5.51
N ARG A 23 22.73 -15.99 -4.19
CA ARG A 23 23.11 -17.01 -3.20
C ARG A 23 22.32 -18.31 -3.35
N LEU A 24 21.10 -18.21 -3.89
CA LEU A 24 20.23 -19.36 -4.18
C LEU A 24 20.43 -19.91 -5.59
N GLY A 25 21.36 -19.38 -6.38
CA GLY A 25 21.60 -19.78 -7.76
C GLY A 25 20.52 -19.35 -8.74
N ILE A 26 19.69 -18.35 -8.38
CA ILE A 26 18.60 -17.84 -9.20
C ILE A 26 19.09 -16.61 -9.98
N LYS A 27 18.90 -16.61 -11.28
CA LYS A 27 19.19 -15.45 -12.14
C LYS A 27 18.17 -14.33 -11.91
N THR A 28 18.62 -13.09 -12.08
CA THR A 28 17.83 -11.90 -11.79
C THR A 28 17.69 -10.97 -12.97
N VAL A 29 16.50 -10.45 -13.18
CA VAL A 29 16.20 -9.36 -14.11
C VAL A 29 15.89 -8.12 -13.30
N ALA A 30 16.63 -7.04 -13.50
CA ALA A 30 16.29 -5.72 -12.98
C ALA A 30 15.44 -4.96 -13.99
N VAL A 31 14.49 -4.16 -13.51
CA VAL A 31 13.84 -3.14 -14.33
C VAL A 31 14.37 -1.76 -13.96
N TYR A 32 14.41 -0.82 -14.92
CA TYR A 32 14.91 0.51 -14.66
C TYR A 32 14.24 1.58 -15.53
N SER A 33 14.06 2.77 -14.94
CA SER A 33 13.63 3.98 -15.63
C SER A 33 14.84 4.72 -16.21
N ASP A 34 14.61 5.75 -17.03
CA ASP A 34 15.68 6.62 -17.57
C ASP A 34 16.62 7.13 -16.47
N ALA A 35 16.08 7.53 -15.33
CA ALA A 35 16.87 8.05 -14.20
C ALA A 35 17.75 6.98 -13.53
N ASP A 36 17.39 5.72 -13.65
CA ASP A 36 18.06 4.62 -12.96
C ASP A 36 19.00 3.80 -13.86
N ALA A 37 19.22 4.19 -15.13
CA ALA A 37 20.02 3.44 -16.10
C ALA A 37 21.44 3.09 -15.60
N GLY A 38 22.06 3.99 -14.83
CA GLY A 38 23.37 3.79 -14.20
C GLY A 38 23.32 3.25 -12.77
N ALA A 39 22.15 2.89 -12.26
CA ALA A 39 21.98 2.52 -10.86
C ALA A 39 22.65 1.18 -10.50
N ARG A 40 22.94 1.00 -9.22
CA ARG A 40 23.66 -0.19 -8.73
C ARG A 40 22.91 -1.48 -8.96
N HIS A 41 21.59 -1.51 -8.79
CA HIS A 41 20.78 -2.70 -9.00
C HIS A 41 20.80 -3.17 -10.45
N VAL A 42 20.84 -2.24 -11.41
CA VAL A 42 20.96 -2.53 -12.86
C VAL A 42 22.28 -3.24 -13.16
N ARG A 43 23.39 -2.74 -12.57
CA ARG A 43 24.71 -3.34 -12.77
C ARG A 43 24.91 -4.67 -12.03
N LEU A 44 24.13 -4.92 -10.98
CA LEU A 44 24.22 -6.16 -10.19
C LEU A 44 23.38 -7.29 -10.75
N ALA A 45 22.30 -7.01 -11.45
CA ALA A 45 21.44 -8.03 -12.03
C ALA A 45 22.12 -8.76 -13.20
N ASP A 46 21.64 -9.97 -13.50
CA ASP A 46 22.14 -10.73 -14.65
C ASP A 46 21.62 -10.17 -15.97
N GLU A 47 20.40 -9.63 -15.95
CA GLU A 47 19.76 -8.95 -17.09
C GLU A 47 19.07 -7.66 -16.58
N ALA A 48 18.87 -6.70 -17.49
CA ALA A 48 18.15 -5.48 -17.13
C ALA A 48 17.27 -5.02 -18.29
N VAL A 49 16.06 -4.54 -17.98
CA VAL A 49 15.08 -4.07 -18.97
C VAL A 49 14.67 -2.64 -18.65
N HIS A 50 14.77 -1.77 -19.66
CA HIS A 50 14.27 -0.40 -19.59
C HIS A 50 12.74 -0.40 -19.63
N ILE A 51 12.11 0.30 -18.70
CA ILE A 51 10.65 0.32 -18.53
C ILE A 51 10.01 1.71 -18.69
N GLY A 52 10.79 2.72 -19.06
CA GLY A 52 10.24 4.04 -19.41
C GLY A 52 10.87 5.23 -18.70
N PRO A 53 10.17 6.38 -18.73
CA PRO A 53 10.65 7.65 -18.19
C PRO A 53 10.98 7.61 -16.70
N ALA A 54 11.62 8.68 -16.20
CA ALA A 54 12.04 8.81 -14.79
C ALA A 54 10.90 8.75 -13.78
N ALA A 55 9.71 9.27 -14.16
CA ALA A 55 8.55 9.29 -13.27
C ALA A 55 8.05 7.86 -13.02
N ALA A 56 7.88 7.48 -11.75
CA ALA A 56 7.43 6.14 -11.36
C ALA A 56 6.07 5.75 -11.97
N ARG A 57 5.13 6.71 -12.06
CA ARG A 57 3.82 6.52 -12.70
C ARG A 57 3.89 6.17 -14.19
N GLU A 58 5.02 6.46 -14.83
CA GLU A 58 5.27 6.23 -16.24
C GLU A 58 6.26 5.07 -16.49
N SER A 59 6.68 4.39 -15.42
CA SER A 59 7.66 3.29 -15.47
C SER A 59 7.31 2.18 -14.46
N TYR A 60 7.74 2.30 -13.20
CA TYR A 60 7.61 1.26 -12.18
C TYR A 60 6.17 0.94 -11.76
N LEU A 61 5.22 1.86 -11.97
CA LEU A 61 3.80 1.68 -11.65
C LEU A 61 2.97 1.26 -12.87
N VAL A 62 3.59 1.04 -14.02
CA VAL A 62 2.91 0.57 -15.24
C VAL A 62 2.97 -0.95 -15.30
N ILE A 63 1.89 -1.60 -14.91
CA ILE A 63 1.77 -3.06 -14.78
C ILE A 63 2.17 -3.76 -16.07
N GLU A 64 1.66 -3.30 -17.20
CA GLU A 64 1.90 -3.91 -18.53
C GLU A 64 3.38 -3.93 -18.90
N ARG A 65 4.14 -2.91 -18.51
CA ARG A 65 5.58 -2.85 -18.79
C ARG A 65 6.36 -3.85 -17.95
N ILE A 66 5.97 -4.04 -16.71
CA ILE A 66 6.60 -5.02 -15.82
C ILE A 66 6.32 -6.44 -16.31
N ILE A 67 5.05 -6.73 -16.65
CA ILE A 67 4.66 -8.03 -17.21
C ILE A 67 5.39 -8.31 -18.54
N ALA A 68 5.43 -7.33 -19.46
CA ALA A 68 6.13 -7.45 -20.72
C ALA A 68 7.64 -7.72 -20.52
N ALA A 69 8.29 -7.03 -19.58
CA ALA A 69 9.69 -7.26 -19.25
C ALA A 69 9.94 -8.69 -18.71
N ALA A 70 9.03 -9.21 -17.90
CA ALA A 70 9.12 -10.57 -17.37
C ALA A 70 8.95 -11.61 -18.51
N GLN A 71 7.98 -11.43 -19.38
CA GLN A 71 7.75 -12.29 -20.54
C GLN A 71 8.93 -12.27 -21.52
N GLN A 72 9.44 -11.07 -21.86
CA GLN A 72 10.58 -10.88 -22.76
C GLN A 72 11.82 -11.60 -22.26
N THR A 73 12.07 -11.62 -20.96
CA THR A 73 13.25 -12.23 -20.36
C THR A 73 13.06 -13.69 -19.97
N GLY A 74 11.83 -14.20 -20.02
CA GLY A 74 11.48 -15.53 -19.56
C GLY A 74 11.60 -15.69 -18.04
N ALA A 75 11.37 -14.61 -17.27
CA ALA A 75 11.30 -14.69 -15.83
C ALA A 75 10.07 -15.48 -15.39
N GLN A 76 10.25 -16.46 -14.50
CA GLN A 76 9.20 -17.36 -14.03
C GLN A 76 8.39 -16.75 -12.88
N ALA A 77 8.97 -15.78 -12.18
CA ALA A 77 8.35 -15.11 -11.06
C ALA A 77 8.77 -13.64 -10.99
N ILE A 78 7.93 -12.84 -10.32
CA ILE A 78 8.21 -11.43 -10.04
C ILE A 78 8.27 -11.21 -8.54
N HIS A 79 9.37 -10.60 -8.07
CA HIS A 79 9.50 -10.11 -6.70
C HIS A 79 9.20 -8.60 -6.69
N PRO A 80 8.11 -8.15 -6.07
CA PRO A 80 7.70 -6.74 -6.11
C PRO A 80 8.53 -5.83 -5.19
N GLY A 81 9.30 -6.39 -4.27
CA GLY A 81 9.93 -5.64 -3.19
C GLY A 81 8.92 -5.15 -2.17
N TYR A 82 9.03 -3.90 -1.78
CA TYR A 82 8.05 -3.15 -0.98
C TYR A 82 7.75 -1.79 -1.63
N GLY A 83 6.59 -1.19 -1.30
CA GLY A 83 6.10 -0.01 -2.02
C GLY A 83 5.75 -0.34 -3.48
N PHE A 84 5.66 0.65 -4.34
CA PHE A 84 5.24 0.49 -5.75
C PHE A 84 4.02 -0.44 -5.90
N LEU A 85 4.19 -1.56 -6.59
CA LEU A 85 3.13 -2.53 -6.89
C LEU A 85 3.06 -3.71 -5.89
N SER A 86 3.81 -3.66 -4.77
CA SER A 86 3.90 -4.81 -3.84
C SER A 86 2.58 -5.15 -3.15
N GLU A 87 1.70 -4.17 -2.99
CA GLU A 87 0.38 -4.32 -2.36
C GLU A 87 -0.77 -4.04 -3.34
N ASN A 88 -0.47 -4.07 -4.64
CA ASN A 88 -1.44 -3.81 -5.69
C ASN A 88 -2.09 -5.13 -6.16
N GLU A 89 -3.41 -5.25 -5.97
CA GLU A 89 -4.15 -6.46 -6.34
C GLU A 89 -4.20 -6.69 -7.84
N ASP A 90 -4.38 -5.61 -8.64
CA ASP A 90 -4.44 -5.70 -10.10
C ASP A 90 -3.12 -6.23 -10.68
N PHE A 91 -2.00 -5.83 -10.06
CA PHE A 91 -0.69 -6.35 -10.45
C PHE A 91 -0.52 -7.83 -10.13
N CYS A 92 -0.99 -8.27 -8.97
CA CYS A 92 -0.95 -9.69 -8.61
C CYS A 92 -1.83 -10.52 -9.56
N GLU A 93 -3.04 -10.06 -9.88
CA GLU A 93 -3.93 -10.67 -10.88
C GLU A 93 -3.29 -10.71 -12.28
N ALA A 94 -2.64 -9.62 -12.69
CA ALA A 94 -1.94 -9.58 -13.98
C ALA A 94 -0.77 -10.57 -14.05
N CYS A 95 -0.04 -10.78 -12.95
CA CYS A 95 0.97 -11.83 -12.86
C CYS A 95 0.35 -13.22 -13.06
N GLU A 96 -0.72 -13.54 -12.34
CA GLU A 96 -1.43 -14.81 -12.44
C GLU A 96 -1.95 -15.05 -13.86
N ALA A 97 -2.60 -14.05 -14.47
CA ALA A 97 -3.11 -14.11 -15.84
C ALA A 97 -2.00 -14.33 -16.89
N ALA A 98 -0.79 -13.82 -16.62
CA ALA A 98 0.40 -14.01 -17.47
C ALA A 98 1.11 -15.34 -17.22
N GLY A 99 0.67 -16.16 -16.27
CA GLY A 99 1.36 -17.40 -15.88
C GLY A 99 2.69 -17.16 -15.14
N ILE A 100 2.87 -16.00 -14.56
CA ILE A 100 4.05 -15.59 -13.81
C ILE A 100 3.74 -15.62 -12.33
N VAL A 101 4.60 -16.24 -11.52
CA VAL A 101 4.36 -16.31 -10.08
C VAL A 101 4.64 -14.96 -9.42
N PHE A 102 3.66 -14.40 -8.73
CA PHE A 102 3.87 -13.26 -7.84
C PHE A 102 4.51 -13.76 -6.54
N ILE A 103 5.71 -13.26 -6.21
CA ILE A 103 6.39 -13.61 -4.96
C ILE A 103 5.87 -12.71 -3.85
N GLY A 104 4.77 -13.13 -3.25
CA GLY A 104 4.04 -12.38 -2.23
C GLY A 104 2.77 -13.10 -1.79
N PRO A 105 1.89 -12.42 -1.05
CA PRO A 105 0.60 -12.99 -0.67
C PRO A 105 -0.32 -13.14 -1.88
N PRO A 106 -1.34 -14.02 -1.81
CA PRO A 106 -2.33 -14.16 -2.88
C PRO A 106 -3.22 -12.91 -2.98
N VAL A 107 -3.83 -12.70 -4.15
CA VAL A 107 -4.74 -11.57 -4.44
C VAL A 107 -5.77 -11.35 -3.34
N SER A 108 -6.40 -12.43 -2.86
CA SER A 108 -7.42 -12.36 -1.81
C SER A 108 -6.88 -11.78 -0.49
N ALA A 109 -5.63 -12.07 -0.14
CA ALA A 109 -5.00 -11.53 1.05
C ALA A 109 -4.60 -10.07 0.87
N ILE A 110 -4.09 -9.69 -0.32
CA ILE A 110 -3.78 -8.29 -0.65
C ILE A 110 -5.06 -7.46 -0.56
N ARG A 111 -6.14 -7.91 -1.18
CA ARG A 111 -7.45 -7.24 -1.16
C ARG A 111 -8.00 -7.08 0.25
N ALA A 112 -7.99 -8.16 1.04
CA ALA A 112 -8.50 -8.13 2.42
C ALA A 112 -7.68 -7.20 3.34
N MET A 113 -6.37 -7.12 3.14
CA MET A 113 -5.49 -6.29 3.96
C MET A 113 -5.33 -4.87 3.42
N GLY A 114 -5.67 -4.62 2.16
CA GLY A 114 -5.68 -3.29 1.55
C GLY A 114 -6.77 -2.38 2.11
N SER A 115 -7.90 -2.94 2.55
CA SER A 115 -8.94 -2.20 3.26
C SER A 115 -8.72 -2.29 4.77
N LYS A 116 -8.51 -1.15 5.45
CA LYS A 116 -8.30 -1.13 6.91
C LYS A 116 -9.51 -1.67 7.69
N SER A 117 -10.73 -1.39 7.23
CA SER A 117 -11.95 -1.90 7.87
C SER A 117 -12.05 -3.42 7.71
N GLU A 118 -11.86 -3.94 6.51
CA GLU A 118 -11.89 -5.38 6.26
C GLU A 118 -10.76 -6.12 6.97
N ALA A 119 -9.55 -5.55 6.97
CA ALA A 119 -8.43 -6.10 7.72
C ALA A 119 -8.74 -6.20 9.23
N LYS A 120 -9.33 -5.14 9.82
CA LYS A 120 -9.75 -5.18 11.23
C LYS A 120 -10.85 -6.21 11.48
N LYS A 121 -11.87 -6.29 10.62
CA LYS A 121 -12.92 -7.33 10.72
C LYS A 121 -12.32 -8.74 10.66
N LEU A 122 -11.35 -8.96 9.78
CA LEU A 122 -10.65 -10.25 9.66
C LEU A 122 -9.83 -10.58 10.90
N MET A 123 -9.06 -9.62 11.41
CA MET A 123 -8.25 -9.78 12.61
C MET A 123 -9.11 -10.02 13.87
N GLU A 124 -10.24 -9.34 13.98
CA GLU A 124 -11.20 -9.55 15.08
C GLU A 124 -11.74 -10.98 15.07
N LYS A 125 -12.14 -11.49 13.91
CA LYS A 125 -12.58 -12.91 13.77
C LYS A 125 -11.47 -13.90 14.14
N ALA A 126 -10.22 -13.54 13.89
CA ALA A 126 -9.05 -14.33 14.24
C ALA A 126 -8.60 -14.14 15.71
N GLN A 127 -9.35 -13.37 16.51
CA GLN A 127 -9.04 -13.04 17.91
C GLN A 127 -7.67 -12.38 18.10
N VAL A 128 -7.19 -11.67 17.08
CA VAL A 128 -5.98 -10.85 17.18
C VAL A 128 -6.33 -9.55 17.92
N PRO A 129 -5.57 -9.16 18.95
CA PRO A 129 -5.80 -7.91 19.67
C PRO A 129 -5.74 -6.70 18.71
N LEU A 130 -6.78 -5.88 18.74
CA LEU A 130 -6.88 -4.66 17.95
C LEU A 130 -6.83 -3.43 18.85
N THR A 131 -6.35 -2.32 18.30
CA THR A 131 -6.58 -1.01 18.93
C THR A 131 -8.09 -0.78 19.02
N PRO A 132 -8.62 -0.40 20.20
CA PRO A 132 -10.04 -0.09 20.34
C PRO A 132 -10.50 0.92 19.29
N GLY A 133 -11.58 0.59 18.59
CA GLY A 133 -12.08 1.42 17.50
C GLY A 133 -13.34 0.84 16.89
N TYR A 134 -14.02 1.65 16.08
CA TYR A 134 -15.14 1.22 15.26
C TYR A 134 -14.73 1.11 13.79
N HIS A 135 -15.04 0.00 13.15
CA HIS A 135 -14.74 -0.30 11.76
C HIS A 135 -15.91 -0.97 11.03
N GLY A 136 -17.13 -0.73 11.53
CA GLY A 136 -18.36 -1.26 10.94
C GLY A 136 -18.90 -0.40 9.79
N ASP A 137 -19.93 -0.90 9.13
CA ASP A 137 -20.51 -0.29 7.94
C ASP A 137 -21.53 0.83 8.25
N HIS A 138 -21.94 0.97 9.53
CA HIS A 138 -22.92 1.98 9.95
C HIS A 138 -22.23 3.33 10.15
N GLN A 139 -22.49 4.28 9.26
CA GLN A 139 -21.76 5.55 9.18
C GLN A 139 -22.60 6.78 9.59
N GLU A 140 -23.79 6.56 10.16
CA GLU A 140 -24.64 7.64 10.64
C GLU A 140 -23.96 8.43 11.78
N PRO A 141 -23.94 9.79 11.71
CA PRO A 141 -23.21 10.63 12.67
C PRO A 141 -23.61 10.37 14.14
N GLY A 142 -24.91 10.20 14.40
CA GLY A 142 -25.42 9.91 15.73
C GLY A 142 -24.90 8.57 16.25
N PHE A 143 -24.82 7.55 15.42
CA PHE A 143 -24.27 6.25 15.78
C PHE A 143 -22.75 6.32 16.02
N LEU A 144 -22.01 7.03 15.17
CA LEU A 144 -20.57 7.21 15.33
C LEU A 144 -20.23 7.95 16.64
N ASN A 145 -21.03 8.93 17.05
CA ASN A 145 -20.86 9.58 18.35
C ASN A 145 -20.99 8.59 19.51
N VAL A 146 -21.99 7.71 19.46
CA VAL A 146 -22.17 6.66 20.49
C VAL A 146 -20.96 5.70 20.51
N GLN A 147 -20.42 5.36 19.34
CA GLN A 147 -19.22 4.53 19.27
C GLN A 147 -17.99 5.26 19.82
N ALA A 148 -17.83 6.56 19.53
CA ALA A 148 -16.73 7.37 20.05
C ALA A 148 -16.80 7.46 21.59
N ASP A 149 -17.99 7.67 22.17
CA ASP A 149 -18.19 7.67 23.60
C ASP A 149 -17.85 6.31 24.24
N ALA A 150 -18.24 5.21 23.59
CA ALA A 150 -17.96 3.85 24.07
C ALA A 150 -16.45 3.50 24.01
N ILE A 151 -15.74 3.99 23.00
CA ILE A 151 -14.29 3.80 22.82
C ILE A 151 -13.52 4.64 23.86
N GLY A 152 -14.03 5.82 24.18
CA GLY A 152 -13.43 6.79 25.12
C GLY A 152 -12.42 7.73 24.45
N TYR A 153 -12.51 8.99 24.81
CA TYR A 153 -11.68 10.07 24.27
C TYR A 153 -10.26 10.10 24.85
N PRO A 154 -9.25 10.63 24.09
CA PRO A 154 -9.39 11.16 22.74
C PRO A 154 -9.58 10.08 21.67
N VAL A 155 -10.37 10.38 20.63
CA VAL A 155 -10.65 9.51 19.49
C VAL A 155 -10.16 10.20 18.21
N ASP A 156 -9.51 9.45 17.35
CA ASP A 156 -9.15 9.89 16.01
C ASP A 156 -10.18 9.39 14.98
N LEU A 157 -10.61 10.29 14.11
CA LEU A 157 -11.46 9.97 12.99
C LEU A 157 -10.57 9.82 11.75
N LEU A 158 -10.52 8.61 11.20
CA LEU A 158 -9.78 8.32 9.96
C LEU A 158 -10.76 8.31 8.79
N LEU A 159 -10.64 9.28 7.89
CA LEU A 159 -11.34 9.26 6.61
C LEU A 159 -10.54 8.41 5.63
N CYS A 160 -11.15 7.32 5.18
CA CYS A 160 -10.56 6.43 4.19
C CYS A 160 -11.23 6.66 2.83
N ILE A 161 -10.45 6.98 1.81
CA ILE A 161 -10.90 7.06 0.43
C ILE A 161 -10.25 5.88 -0.30
N ASN A 162 -11.06 5.06 -0.99
CA ASN A 162 -10.60 3.82 -1.65
C ASN A 162 -9.80 2.89 -0.72
N GLY A 163 -10.19 2.84 0.57
CA GLY A 163 -9.53 1.98 1.56
C GLY A 163 -8.23 2.53 2.15
N ALA A 164 -7.67 3.61 1.62
CA ALA A 164 -6.49 4.27 2.17
C ALA A 164 -6.88 5.48 3.05
N PRO A 165 -6.24 5.69 4.22
CA PRO A 165 -6.49 6.87 5.03
C PRO A 165 -5.85 8.09 4.37
N GLU A 166 -6.66 9.06 3.97
CA GLU A 166 -6.17 10.32 3.41
C GLU A 166 -6.18 11.47 4.44
N LEU A 167 -7.07 11.40 5.41
CA LEU A 167 -7.23 12.42 6.43
C LEU A 167 -7.46 11.79 7.81
N GLU A 168 -6.87 12.38 8.83
CA GLU A 168 -7.05 12.02 10.22
C GLU A 168 -7.63 13.21 10.98
N LEU A 169 -8.78 13.02 11.63
CA LEU A 169 -9.39 14.00 12.52
C LEU A 169 -9.12 13.57 13.96
N SER A 170 -8.34 14.34 14.68
CA SER A 170 -8.06 14.12 16.10
C SER A 170 -8.73 15.18 16.97
N ALA A 171 -8.77 14.95 18.28
CA ALA A 171 -9.24 15.94 19.26
C ALA A 171 -8.43 17.26 19.23
N SER A 172 -7.24 17.26 18.64
CA SER A 172 -6.37 18.43 18.44
C SER A 172 -6.54 19.11 17.07
N GLY A 173 -7.42 18.61 16.21
CA GLY A 173 -7.71 19.14 14.86
C GLY A 173 -7.47 18.13 13.74
N LEU A 174 -7.81 18.53 12.53
CA LEU A 174 -7.65 17.72 11.32
C LEU A 174 -6.18 17.67 10.92
N ARG A 175 -5.67 16.47 10.68
CA ARG A 175 -4.31 16.26 10.14
C ARG A 175 -4.39 15.45 8.87
N ALA A 176 -3.61 15.84 7.86
CA ALA A 176 -3.37 14.97 6.71
C ALA A 176 -2.38 13.86 7.11
N VAL A 177 -2.70 12.62 6.79
CA VAL A 177 -1.85 11.45 7.10
C VAL A 177 -0.51 11.53 6.36
N ALA A 178 -0.45 12.30 5.27
CA ALA A 178 0.75 12.50 4.46
C ALA A 178 1.63 13.72 4.88
N GLY A 179 1.45 14.28 6.08
CA GLY A 179 2.29 15.38 6.59
C GLY A 179 1.96 16.78 6.03
N PHE A 180 0.81 16.96 5.41
CA PHE A 180 0.34 18.27 4.95
C PHE A 180 -0.52 18.95 6.02
N SER A 181 -0.26 20.24 6.29
CA SER A 181 -1.19 21.09 7.05
C SER A 181 -2.36 21.47 6.16
N ILE A 182 -3.58 21.16 6.60
CA ILE A 182 -4.78 21.57 5.89
C ILE A 182 -5.19 22.97 6.37
N PRO A 183 -5.36 23.94 5.46
CA PRO A 183 -5.87 25.27 5.81
C PRO A 183 -7.28 25.19 6.45
N VAL A 184 -7.54 26.06 7.43
CA VAL A 184 -8.84 26.12 8.15
C VAL A 184 -10.03 26.22 7.19
N GLU A 185 -9.90 26.95 6.10
CA GLU A 185 -10.93 27.10 5.05
C GLU A 185 -11.25 25.76 4.34
N MET A 186 -10.29 24.86 4.24
CA MET A 186 -10.52 23.51 3.71
C MET A 186 -11.21 22.60 4.73
N LEU A 187 -11.00 22.84 6.04
CA LEU A 187 -11.69 22.14 7.11
C LEU A 187 -13.18 22.39 7.09
N GLU A 188 -13.60 23.65 6.89
CA GLU A 188 -15.01 24.04 6.78
C GLU A 188 -15.68 23.42 5.54
N LYS A 189 -14.96 23.37 4.41
CA LYS A 189 -15.43 22.69 3.19
C LYS A 189 -15.54 21.17 3.40
N LEU A 190 -14.59 20.59 4.11
CA LEU A 190 -14.59 19.15 4.40
C LEU A 190 -15.73 18.78 5.35
N ASP A 191 -15.97 19.59 6.39
CA ASP A 191 -17.10 19.42 7.29
C ASP A 191 -18.45 19.53 6.54
N ALA A 192 -18.56 20.47 5.61
CA ALA A 192 -19.73 20.60 4.74
C ALA A 192 -19.91 19.38 3.82
N LEU A 193 -18.83 18.82 3.27
CA LEU A 193 -18.86 17.64 2.41
C LEU A 193 -19.18 16.37 3.21
N LEU A 194 -18.64 16.23 4.42
CA LEU A 194 -18.98 15.13 5.35
C LEU A 194 -20.47 15.17 5.70
N ARG A 195 -21.02 16.34 6.02
CA ARG A 195 -22.46 16.53 6.29
C ARG A 195 -23.34 16.28 5.07
N ALA A 196 -22.83 16.52 3.87
CA ALA A 196 -23.53 16.28 2.61
C ALA A 196 -23.48 14.80 2.14
N GLY A 197 -22.78 13.91 2.87
CA GLY A 197 -22.61 12.51 2.47
C GLY A 197 -21.82 12.33 1.18
N ALA A 198 -20.97 13.30 0.82
CA ALA A 198 -20.22 13.32 -0.43
C ALA A 198 -19.09 12.29 -0.49
N PHE A 199 -18.72 11.71 0.65
CA PHE A 199 -17.72 10.65 0.74
C PHE A 199 -18.44 9.32 1.00
N GLY A 200 -18.63 8.54 -0.06
CA GLY A 200 -19.31 7.24 -0.02
C GLY A 200 -18.52 6.14 0.71
N ASP A 201 -17.36 6.45 1.27
CA ASP A 201 -16.44 5.50 1.84
C ASP A 201 -16.34 5.62 3.36
N HIS A 202 -15.86 4.55 3.99
CA HIS A 202 -15.95 4.30 5.42
C HIS A 202 -15.15 5.28 6.27
N VAL A 203 -15.78 5.80 7.32
CA VAL A 203 -15.11 6.51 8.41
C VAL A 203 -14.67 5.49 9.46
N LEU A 204 -13.41 5.54 9.83
CA LEU A 204 -12.80 4.65 10.80
C LEU A 204 -12.53 5.42 12.10
N LEU A 205 -13.11 4.98 13.22
CA LEU A 205 -12.81 5.52 14.54
C LEU A 205 -11.70 4.69 15.19
N GLN A 206 -10.67 5.35 15.70
CA GLN A 206 -9.58 4.69 16.39
C GLN A 206 -9.16 5.49 17.63
N ARG A 207 -8.98 4.80 18.76
CA ARG A 207 -8.49 5.41 19.99
C ARG A 207 -7.01 5.76 19.87
N GLN A 208 -6.63 6.99 20.27
CA GLN A 208 -5.22 7.35 20.41
C GLN A 208 -4.57 6.51 21.53
N SER A 209 -3.45 5.84 21.23
CA SER A 209 -2.61 5.28 22.25
C SER A 209 -1.77 6.41 22.86
N HIS A 210 -1.79 6.57 24.18
CA HIS A 210 -1.00 7.56 24.93
C HIS A 210 0.52 7.30 24.89
N GLN A 211 0.97 6.27 24.21
CA GLN A 211 2.39 5.98 24.03
C GLN A 211 2.74 6.22 22.57
N GLY A 212 3.58 7.24 22.39
CA GLY A 212 4.28 7.69 21.21
C GLY A 212 4.00 6.95 19.90
N PHE A 213 3.67 7.72 18.89
CA PHE A 213 3.52 7.32 17.50
C PHE A 213 4.42 6.14 17.13
N ALA A 214 3.88 4.96 17.03
CA ALA A 214 4.43 3.98 16.14
C ALA A 214 4.05 4.46 14.73
N GLN A 215 4.93 5.26 14.12
CA GLN A 215 4.90 5.51 12.70
C GLN A 215 5.04 4.16 11.99
N PHE A 216 3.94 3.54 11.64
CA PHE A 216 3.95 2.63 10.52
C PHE A 216 4.00 3.52 9.28
N GLY A 217 5.22 3.91 8.92
CA GLY A 217 5.48 4.55 7.66
C GLY A 217 5.13 3.55 6.57
N VAL A 218 4.06 3.83 5.85
CA VAL A 218 3.89 3.32 4.49
C VAL A 218 4.89 4.14 3.67
N TYR A 219 6.02 3.54 3.34
CA TYR A 219 7.01 4.10 2.43
C TYR A 219 6.60 3.84 0.99
#